data_74249d5e78406fdf265152e728c1d11d
#
_entry.id   74249d5e78406fdf265152e728c1d11d
#
_cell.length_a   1.000
_cell.length_b   1.000
_cell.length_c   1.000
_cell.angle_alpha   90.00
_cell.angle_beta   90.00
_cell.angle_gamma   90.00
#
_symmetry.space_group_name_H-M   'P 1'
#
loop_
_entity.id
_entity.type
_entity.pdbx_description
1 polymer ?
#
loop_
_entity_poly.entity_id
_entity_poly.type
_entity_poly.pdbx_seq_one_letter_code
_entity_poly.pdbx_strand_id
1 'polypeptide(L)'
;MVSIWPTVDYRSENFQEMKEKGYLIRTDRGFRIVMDFQGNTVHYDATNPAAREYVWQKAKKNYYDKGIKVFWLDEAEPEYSVYDFDNYRYHIGPNVQVGNIYPALYAKTFFDGMKAEGQENIINLLRCAWAGSQKYGALVWSGDIHSSFSSLRNQLAAGLNMGLAGIPWWTTDIGGFHGGDPKDPKFQELLVRWFEYGTFCPVMRLHGYREPLKEPMGKEGGAACVSGADNEVWSFGEEAYEICKKYLALRESMKPYITCLLYTSPSPRDTR
;
A
#
# COMPACT_ATOMS: atom_id res chain seq x y z
N MET A 1 -1.47 -5.39 -11.10
CA MET A 1 -0.73 -4.70 -10.00
C MET A 1 0.16 -5.71 -9.32
N VAL A 2 1.35 -5.31 -8.90
CA VAL A 2 2.29 -6.14 -8.12
C VAL A 2 2.68 -5.41 -6.84
N SER A 3 2.78 -6.15 -5.73
CA SER A 3 3.25 -5.62 -4.45
C SER A 3 4.78 -5.51 -4.46
N ILE A 4 5.28 -4.37 -4.04
CA ILE A 4 6.70 -4.07 -3.85
C ILE A 4 6.87 -3.58 -2.41
N TRP A 5 7.84 -4.15 -1.71
CA TRP A 5 8.29 -3.65 -0.42
C TRP A 5 9.64 -2.95 -0.60
N PRO A 6 9.96 -1.95 0.20
CA PRO A 6 11.25 -1.25 0.11
C PRO A 6 12.39 -2.06 0.75
N THR A 7 12.13 -3.28 1.16
CA THR A 7 13.06 -4.14 1.87
C THR A 7 14.01 -4.88 0.92
N VAL A 8 15.25 -5.02 1.33
CA VAL A 8 16.31 -5.76 0.64
C VAL A 8 16.87 -6.79 1.60
N ASP A 9 16.66 -8.08 1.31
CA ASP A 9 17.20 -9.17 2.12
C ASP A 9 18.71 -9.28 1.95
N TYR A 10 19.44 -9.62 3.02
CA TYR A 10 20.90 -9.78 2.99
C TYR A 10 21.39 -10.86 2.03
N ARG A 11 20.54 -11.81 1.66
CA ARG A 11 20.83 -12.87 0.68
C ARG A 11 20.50 -12.46 -0.75
N SER A 12 19.84 -11.30 -0.93
CA SER A 12 19.49 -10.79 -2.26
C SER A 12 20.72 -10.51 -3.10
N GLU A 13 20.68 -10.82 -4.37
CA GLU A 13 21.72 -10.44 -5.35
C GLU A 13 21.99 -8.93 -5.38
N ASN A 14 21.00 -8.12 -4.98
CA ASN A 14 21.07 -6.67 -4.99
C ASN A 14 21.75 -6.09 -3.74
N PHE A 15 21.79 -6.86 -2.63
CA PHE A 15 22.20 -6.32 -1.32
C PHE A 15 23.63 -5.79 -1.31
N GLN A 16 24.58 -6.57 -1.80
CA GLN A 16 25.99 -6.18 -1.74
C GLN A 16 26.28 -4.92 -2.58
N GLU A 17 25.74 -4.86 -3.79
CA GLU A 17 25.86 -3.67 -4.66
C GLU A 17 25.21 -2.44 -4.03
N MET A 18 24.01 -2.58 -3.49
CA MET A 18 23.28 -1.46 -2.86
C MET A 18 24.01 -0.97 -1.60
N LYS A 19 24.59 -1.88 -0.83
CA LYS A 19 25.41 -1.55 0.34
C LYS A 19 26.64 -0.72 -0.05
N GLU A 20 27.41 -1.20 -1.03
CA GLU A 20 28.65 -0.53 -1.49
C GLU A 20 28.38 0.86 -2.07
N LYS A 21 27.26 1.03 -2.76
CA LYS A 21 26.83 2.29 -3.35
C LYS A 21 26.14 3.24 -2.37
N GLY A 22 25.90 2.83 -1.13
CA GLY A 22 25.21 3.64 -0.12
C GLY A 22 23.71 3.86 -0.44
N TYR A 23 23.04 2.86 -1.00
CA TYR A 23 21.63 2.90 -1.38
C TYR A 23 20.68 2.39 -0.30
N LEU A 24 21.22 1.92 0.83
CA LEU A 24 20.46 1.37 1.94
C LEU A 24 20.45 2.33 3.13
N ILE A 25 19.35 2.34 3.86
CA ILE A 25 19.25 3.03 5.15
C ILE A 25 20.23 2.36 6.11
N ARG A 26 20.97 3.15 6.87
CA ARG A 26 22.01 2.69 7.77
C ARG A 26 21.88 3.33 9.15
N THR A 27 22.68 2.87 10.09
CA THR A 27 23.00 3.54 11.34
C THR A 27 24.40 4.13 11.28
N ASP A 28 24.81 4.91 12.28
CA ASP A 28 26.18 5.45 12.37
C ASP A 28 27.24 4.34 12.46
N ARG A 29 26.84 3.13 12.88
CA ARG A 29 27.73 1.98 13.05
C ARG A 29 27.58 0.90 11.97
N GLY A 30 26.88 1.20 10.87
CA GLY A 30 26.67 0.27 9.77
C GLY A 30 25.22 -0.05 9.52
N PHE A 31 24.99 -1.28 9.02
CA PHE A 31 23.64 -1.75 8.67
C PHE A 31 23.07 -2.60 9.79
N ARG A 32 21.77 -2.45 10.02
CA ARG A 32 21.02 -3.25 10.97
C ARG A 32 19.81 -3.86 10.27
N ILE A 33 19.40 -5.05 10.69
CA ILE A 33 18.12 -5.63 10.30
C ILE A 33 17.02 -4.73 10.87
N VAL A 34 16.14 -4.25 10.01
CA VAL A 34 15.01 -3.40 10.40
C VAL A 34 13.70 -4.17 10.39
N MET A 35 13.64 -5.28 9.65
CA MET A 35 12.49 -6.14 9.55
C MET A 35 12.93 -7.58 9.34
N ASP A 36 12.39 -8.50 10.12
CA ASP A 36 12.69 -9.94 10.04
C ASP A 36 11.54 -10.77 9.44
N PHE A 37 10.47 -10.12 9.01
CA PHE A 37 9.36 -10.77 8.32
C PHE A 37 9.80 -11.24 6.93
N GLN A 38 9.73 -12.53 6.68
CA GLN A 38 10.13 -13.18 5.41
C GLN A 38 11.63 -13.07 5.07
N GLY A 39 12.46 -12.69 6.02
CA GLY A 39 13.91 -12.60 5.82
C GLY A 39 14.59 -11.62 6.77
N ASN A 40 15.90 -11.42 6.56
CA ASN A 40 16.70 -10.45 7.29
C ASN A 40 16.89 -9.23 6.38
N THR A 41 16.06 -8.19 6.55
CA THR A 41 15.95 -7.13 5.55
C THR A 41 16.40 -5.77 6.06
N VAL A 42 16.87 -4.94 5.14
CA VAL A 42 17.16 -3.52 5.31
C VAL A 42 16.36 -2.75 4.27
N HIS A 43 15.84 -1.59 4.61
CA HIS A 43 15.14 -0.74 3.65
C HIS A 43 16.12 -0.02 2.72
N TYR A 44 15.78 0.08 1.43
CA TYR A 44 16.52 0.98 0.56
C TYR A 44 16.22 2.44 0.92
N ASP A 45 17.18 3.30 0.68
CA ASP A 45 17.04 4.73 0.99
C ASP A 45 16.36 5.48 -0.16
N ALA A 46 15.03 5.63 -0.07
CA ALA A 46 14.26 6.37 -1.06
C ALA A 46 14.61 7.87 -1.10
N THR A 47 15.32 8.39 -0.11
CA THR A 47 15.78 9.78 -0.12
C THR A 47 17.00 9.99 -1.01
N ASN A 48 17.72 8.91 -1.36
CA ASN A 48 18.85 8.93 -2.29
C ASN A 48 18.35 8.82 -3.75
N PRO A 49 18.57 9.85 -4.60
CA PRO A 49 18.14 9.79 -6.00
C PRO A 49 18.71 8.61 -6.79
N ALA A 50 19.97 8.26 -6.54
CA ALA A 50 20.60 7.14 -7.23
C ALA A 50 20.03 5.78 -6.79
N ALA A 51 19.63 5.66 -5.52
CA ALA A 51 18.93 4.47 -5.03
C ALA A 51 17.54 4.34 -5.66
N ARG A 52 16.81 5.45 -5.81
CA ARG A 52 15.52 5.46 -6.52
C ARG A 52 15.66 4.97 -7.96
N GLU A 53 16.63 5.49 -8.67
CA GLU A 53 16.89 5.06 -10.06
C GLU A 53 17.23 3.57 -10.12
N TYR A 54 18.09 3.09 -9.23
CA TYR A 54 18.46 1.67 -9.16
C TYR A 54 17.24 0.77 -8.94
N VAL A 55 16.40 1.11 -7.95
CA VAL A 55 15.18 0.34 -7.63
C VAL A 55 14.19 0.38 -8.77
N TRP A 56 14.00 1.54 -9.41
CA TRP A 56 13.14 1.65 -10.57
C TRP A 56 13.62 0.74 -11.72
N GLN A 57 14.92 0.73 -12.04
CA GLN A 57 15.45 -0.12 -13.10
C GLN A 57 15.20 -1.62 -12.84
N LYS A 58 15.29 -2.07 -11.58
CA LYS A 58 14.93 -3.43 -11.19
C LYS A 58 13.44 -3.71 -11.35
N ALA A 59 12.59 -2.81 -10.88
CA ALA A 59 11.14 -2.92 -11.02
C ALA A 59 10.71 -2.83 -12.50
N LYS A 60 11.32 -1.96 -13.28
CA LYS A 60 11.09 -1.83 -14.71
C LYS A 60 11.36 -3.14 -15.44
N LYS A 61 12.57 -3.66 -15.33
CA LYS A 61 13.00 -4.89 -16.00
C LYS A 61 12.12 -6.10 -15.64
N ASN A 62 11.78 -6.22 -14.34
CA ASN A 62 11.12 -7.43 -13.84
C ASN A 62 9.60 -7.41 -13.96
N TYR A 63 8.98 -6.22 -14.01
CA TYR A 63 7.53 -6.05 -13.97
C TYR A 63 7.00 -5.08 -15.02
N TYR A 64 7.49 -3.85 -15.06
CA TYR A 64 6.93 -2.80 -15.93
C TYR A 64 7.03 -3.16 -17.42
N ASP A 65 8.18 -3.64 -17.87
CA ASP A 65 8.42 -4.07 -19.27
C ASP A 65 7.59 -5.32 -19.64
N LYS A 66 7.07 -6.03 -18.63
CA LYS A 66 6.16 -7.17 -18.81
C LYS A 66 4.67 -6.78 -18.75
N GLY A 67 4.37 -5.48 -18.78
CA GLY A 67 3.01 -4.96 -18.84
C GLY A 67 2.36 -4.62 -17.50
N ILE A 68 3.05 -4.75 -16.36
CA ILE A 68 2.52 -4.33 -15.06
C ILE A 68 2.72 -2.83 -14.89
N LYS A 69 1.63 -2.07 -14.97
CA LYS A 69 1.62 -0.60 -15.02
C LYS A 69 1.10 0.08 -13.75
N VAL A 70 0.85 -0.67 -12.69
CA VAL A 70 0.41 -0.17 -11.37
C VAL A 70 1.12 -0.99 -10.30
N PHE A 71 1.68 -0.32 -9.30
CA PHE A 71 2.39 -0.94 -8.19
C PHE A 71 1.65 -0.75 -6.87
N TRP A 72 1.77 -1.73 -5.99
CA TRP A 72 1.35 -1.67 -4.61
C TRP A 72 2.61 -1.49 -3.76
N LEU A 73 2.82 -0.27 -3.27
CA LEU A 73 3.99 0.15 -2.51
C LEU A 73 3.69 -0.02 -1.01
N ASP A 74 3.90 -1.22 -0.53
CA ASP A 74 3.69 -1.60 0.85
C ASP A 74 4.90 -1.25 1.72
N GLU A 75 4.78 -1.33 3.05
CA GLU A 75 5.83 -0.97 4.01
C GLU A 75 6.42 0.44 3.77
N ALA A 76 5.58 1.35 3.32
CA ALA A 76 5.99 2.66 2.84
C ALA A 76 6.36 3.66 3.95
N GLU A 77 6.15 3.31 5.23
CA GLU A 77 6.46 4.14 6.41
C GLU A 77 7.95 4.59 6.48
N PRO A 78 8.99 3.77 6.33
CA PRO A 78 9.12 2.32 6.50
C PRO A 78 8.94 1.90 7.96
N GLU A 79 8.57 0.64 8.17
CA GLU A 79 8.37 0.10 9.51
C GLU A 79 9.71 -0.11 10.22
N TYR A 80 9.91 0.58 11.33
CA TYR A 80 11.11 0.48 12.16
C TYR A 80 10.78 -0.05 13.54
N SER A 81 11.77 -0.71 14.15
CA SER A 81 11.76 -0.87 15.59
C SER A 81 11.78 0.51 16.26
N VAL A 82 10.85 0.73 17.19
CA VAL A 82 10.75 2.00 17.94
C VAL A 82 12.02 2.33 18.72
N TYR A 83 12.80 1.34 19.11
CA TYR A 83 14.06 1.51 19.83
C TYR A 83 15.22 2.00 18.97
N ASP A 84 15.07 1.94 17.66
CA ASP A 84 16.11 2.30 16.71
C ASP A 84 15.80 3.56 15.92
N PHE A 85 14.63 4.16 16.15
CA PHE A 85 14.16 5.31 15.40
C PHE A 85 15.19 6.45 15.30
N ASP A 86 15.86 6.77 16.40
CA ASP A 86 16.87 7.82 16.47
C ASP A 86 18.18 7.45 15.79
N ASN A 87 18.44 6.18 15.56
CA ASN A 87 19.70 5.68 15.04
C ASN A 87 19.77 5.69 13.51
N TYR A 88 18.64 5.72 12.81
CA TYR A 88 18.63 5.61 11.36
C TYR A 88 19.09 6.89 10.68
N ARG A 89 19.86 6.70 9.62
CA ARG A 89 20.46 7.74 8.77
C ARG A 89 20.06 7.49 7.33
N TYR A 90 19.41 8.52 6.77
CA TYR A 90 19.11 8.62 5.35
C TYR A 90 20.18 9.43 4.64
N HIS A 91 20.17 9.41 3.34
CA HIS A 91 21.03 10.24 2.50
C HIS A 91 20.88 11.75 2.82
N ILE A 92 19.65 12.20 3.10
CA ILE A 92 19.35 13.62 3.36
C ILE A 92 19.41 14.00 4.85
N GLY A 93 19.65 13.07 5.76
CA GLY A 93 19.77 13.38 7.19
C GLY A 93 19.29 12.28 8.13
N PRO A 94 19.25 12.57 9.44
CA PRO A 94 18.79 11.62 10.45
C PRO A 94 17.26 11.42 10.40
N ASN A 95 16.81 10.23 10.75
CA ASN A 95 15.40 9.85 10.70
C ASN A 95 14.46 10.81 11.46
N VAL A 96 14.87 11.25 12.64
CA VAL A 96 14.10 12.21 13.47
C VAL A 96 13.77 13.52 12.75
N GLN A 97 14.55 13.91 11.75
CA GLN A 97 14.34 15.14 10.98
C GLN A 97 13.63 14.90 9.66
N VAL A 98 13.92 13.78 9.01
CA VAL A 98 13.54 13.59 7.60
C VAL A 98 12.69 12.34 7.34
N GLY A 99 12.50 11.45 8.31
CA GLY A 99 11.86 10.15 8.11
C GLY A 99 10.46 10.24 7.50
N ASN A 100 9.66 11.21 7.93
CA ASN A 100 8.28 11.36 7.46
C ASN A 100 8.14 11.63 5.95
N ILE A 101 9.19 12.08 5.27
CA ILE A 101 9.15 12.29 3.82
C ILE A 101 9.33 10.98 3.03
N TYR A 102 9.73 9.91 3.69
CA TYR A 102 10.04 8.64 3.03
C TYR A 102 8.92 8.14 2.13
N PRO A 103 7.64 8.05 2.56
CA PRO A 103 6.55 7.56 1.70
C PRO A 103 6.37 8.38 0.43
N ALA A 104 6.55 9.71 0.51
CA ALA A 104 6.47 10.56 -0.67
C ALA A 104 7.60 10.28 -1.66
N LEU A 105 8.83 10.04 -1.17
CA LEU A 105 9.98 9.74 -2.02
C LEU A 105 9.97 8.29 -2.53
N TYR A 106 9.38 7.38 -1.77
CA TYR A 106 9.11 6.02 -2.25
C TYR A 106 8.11 6.04 -3.41
N ALA A 107 6.99 6.75 -3.28
CA ALA A 107 6.05 6.96 -4.38
C ALA A 107 6.73 7.63 -5.59
N LYS A 108 7.59 8.62 -5.34
CA LYS A 108 8.35 9.33 -6.37
C LYS A 108 9.25 8.39 -7.19
N THR A 109 9.83 7.35 -6.58
CA THR A 109 10.64 6.33 -7.28
C THR A 109 9.89 5.77 -8.49
N PHE A 110 8.67 5.33 -8.27
CA PHE A 110 7.84 4.71 -9.31
C PHE A 110 7.18 5.74 -10.22
N PHE A 111 6.77 6.87 -9.66
CA PHE A 111 6.18 7.96 -10.44
C PHE A 111 7.13 8.51 -11.49
N ASP A 112 8.35 8.88 -11.09
CA ASP A 112 9.34 9.42 -12.02
C ASP A 112 9.75 8.40 -13.08
N GLY A 113 9.94 7.14 -12.66
CA GLY A 113 10.28 6.07 -13.55
C GLY A 113 9.19 5.80 -14.60
N MET A 114 7.94 5.66 -14.18
CA MET A 114 6.80 5.44 -15.08
C MET A 114 6.61 6.64 -16.02
N LYS A 115 6.80 7.85 -15.50
CA LYS A 115 6.71 9.07 -16.31
C LYS A 115 7.80 9.15 -17.38
N ALA A 116 9.02 8.74 -17.05
CA ALA A 116 10.12 8.65 -17.99
C ALA A 116 9.85 7.66 -19.14
N GLU A 117 9.04 6.63 -18.89
CA GLU A 117 8.56 5.68 -19.90
C GLU A 117 7.33 6.17 -20.69
N GLY A 118 6.92 7.44 -20.49
CA GLY A 118 5.81 8.05 -21.23
C GLY A 118 4.41 7.75 -20.64
N GLN A 119 4.31 7.18 -19.45
CA GLN A 119 3.02 6.99 -18.81
C GLN A 119 2.52 8.32 -18.23
N GLU A 120 1.32 8.76 -18.62
CA GLU A 120 0.74 10.02 -18.17
C GLU A 120 -0.14 9.85 -16.92
N ASN A 121 -0.98 8.81 -16.90
CA ASN A 121 -1.89 8.52 -15.79
C ASN A 121 -1.20 7.55 -14.82
N ILE A 122 -0.54 8.11 -13.79
CA ILE A 122 0.24 7.35 -12.83
C ILE A 122 -0.44 7.37 -11.48
N ILE A 123 -0.84 6.20 -11.01
CA ILE A 123 -1.35 5.95 -9.66
C ILE A 123 -0.68 4.70 -9.13
N ASN A 124 -0.23 4.76 -7.86
CA ASN A 124 0.28 3.62 -7.12
C ASN A 124 -0.41 3.54 -5.75
N LEU A 125 -0.66 2.32 -5.29
CA LEU A 125 -1.26 2.07 -3.98
C LEU A 125 -0.17 2.14 -2.91
N LEU A 126 -0.33 3.02 -1.93
CA LEU A 126 0.61 3.25 -0.84
C LEU A 126 -0.04 2.97 0.52
N ARG A 127 0.70 2.31 1.41
CA ARG A 127 0.27 2.05 2.79
C ARG A 127 0.17 3.33 3.63
N CYS A 128 0.97 4.32 3.35
CA CYS A 128 0.92 5.61 4.02
C CYS A 128 1.33 6.75 3.10
N ALA A 129 1.16 7.98 3.57
CA ALA A 129 1.52 9.18 2.83
C ALA A 129 2.00 10.27 3.78
N TRP A 130 2.70 11.23 3.24
CA TRP A 130 3.04 12.49 3.88
C TRP A 130 2.64 13.66 2.99
N ALA A 131 2.71 14.88 3.53
CA ALA A 131 2.41 16.08 2.76
C ALA A 131 3.20 16.11 1.44
N GLY A 132 2.49 16.26 0.32
CA GLY A 132 3.06 16.27 -1.02
C GLY A 132 3.06 14.92 -1.74
N SER A 133 2.66 13.81 -1.09
CA SER A 133 2.57 12.49 -1.74
C SER A 133 1.60 12.45 -2.93
N GLN A 134 0.55 13.28 -2.91
CA GLN A 134 -0.41 13.40 -4.01
C GLN A 134 0.25 13.82 -5.34
N LYS A 135 1.40 14.51 -5.31
CA LYS A 135 2.18 14.88 -6.51
C LYS A 135 2.72 13.66 -7.26
N TYR A 136 2.82 12.53 -6.56
CA TYR A 136 3.43 11.31 -7.06
C TYR A 136 2.41 10.17 -7.23
N GLY A 137 1.14 10.54 -7.47
CA GLY A 137 0.10 9.57 -7.75
C GLY A 137 -0.24 8.65 -6.58
N ALA A 138 -0.16 9.15 -5.34
CA ALA A 138 -0.43 8.37 -4.15
C ALA A 138 -1.93 8.09 -4.01
N LEU A 139 -2.31 6.82 -4.11
CA LEU A 139 -3.56 6.25 -3.66
C LEU A 139 -3.29 5.57 -2.32
N VAL A 140 -3.96 5.96 -1.26
CA VAL A 140 -3.64 5.50 0.10
C VAL A 140 -4.73 4.60 0.64
N TRP A 141 -4.34 3.54 1.36
CA TRP A 141 -5.25 2.73 2.14
C TRP A 141 -4.90 2.79 3.63
N SER A 142 -5.81 2.31 4.44
CA SER A 142 -5.78 2.43 5.90
C SER A 142 -4.80 1.50 6.63
N GLY A 143 -3.99 0.72 5.91
CA GLY A 143 -3.09 -0.28 6.53
C GLY A 143 -3.83 -1.51 7.06
N ASP A 144 -3.15 -2.26 7.91
CA ASP A 144 -3.56 -3.56 8.43
C ASP A 144 -4.52 -3.43 9.63
N ILE A 145 -5.72 -2.96 9.37
CA ILE A 145 -6.74 -2.69 10.39
C ILE A 145 -7.55 -3.93 10.75
N HIS A 146 -8.05 -3.98 11.99
CA HIS A 146 -8.89 -5.08 12.46
C HIS A 146 -10.28 -5.08 11.83
N SER A 147 -10.83 -6.28 11.63
CA SER A 147 -12.20 -6.53 11.18
C SER A 147 -13.19 -6.22 12.29
N SER A 148 -13.59 -4.95 12.45
CA SER A 148 -14.52 -4.49 13.48
C SER A 148 -15.33 -3.28 13.03
N PHE A 149 -16.53 -3.11 13.62
CA PHE A 149 -17.36 -1.90 13.36
C PHE A 149 -16.70 -0.61 13.84
N SER A 150 -15.85 -0.67 14.87
CA SER A 150 -15.08 0.50 15.32
C SER A 150 -14.04 0.90 14.27
N SER A 151 -13.35 -0.07 13.68
CA SER A 151 -12.43 0.19 12.56
C SER A 151 -13.17 0.80 11.37
N LEU A 152 -14.31 0.23 10.96
CA LEU A 152 -15.12 0.79 9.86
C LEU A 152 -15.49 2.25 10.11
N ARG A 153 -15.96 2.58 11.31
CA ARG A 153 -16.31 3.96 11.68
C ARG A 153 -15.10 4.90 11.57
N ASN A 154 -13.95 4.44 12.04
CA ASN A 154 -12.71 5.22 11.97
C ASN A 154 -12.26 5.44 10.52
N GLN A 155 -12.49 4.47 9.62
CA GLN A 155 -12.10 4.61 8.22
C GLN A 155 -12.94 5.64 7.46
N LEU A 156 -14.20 5.80 7.80
CA LEU A 156 -15.01 6.88 7.23
C LEU A 156 -14.41 8.26 7.58
N ALA A 157 -14.11 8.48 8.87
CA ALA A 157 -13.50 9.73 9.32
C ALA A 157 -12.09 9.92 8.71
N ALA A 158 -11.28 8.87 8.64
CA ALA A 158 -9.95 8.92 8.06
C ALA A 158 -9.97 9.30 6.58
N GLY A 159 -10.86 8.68 5.79
CA GLY A 159 -11.00 8.99 4.36
C GLY A 159 -11.42 10.43 4.10
N LEU A 160 -12.36 10.95 4.87
CA LEU A 160 -12.77 12.35 4.78
C LEU A 160 -11.61 13.31 5.13
N ASN A 161 -10.84 13.01 6.18
CA ASN A 161 -9.69 13.81 6.57
C ASN A 161 -8.55 13.74 5.54
N MET A 162 -8.32 12.59 4.91
CA MET A 162 -7.37 12.46 3.81
C MET A 162 -7.75 13.34 2.62
N GLY A 163 -9.05 13.38 2.28
CA GLY A 163 -9.58 14.31 1.26
C GLY A 163 -9.31 15.78 1.60
N LEU A 164 -9.57 16.19 2.86
CA LEU A 164 -9.27 17.54 3.34
C LEU A 164 -7.77 17.86 3.33
N ALA A 165 -6.91 16.86 3.55
CA ALA A 165 -5.45 17.00 3.46
C ALA A 165 -4.92 17.07 2.01
N GLY A 166 -5.82 17.03 1.00
CA GLY A 166 -5.44 17.04 -0.41
C GLY A 166 -4.96 15.71 -0.96
N ILE A 167 -5.30 14.61 -0.31
CA ILE A 167 -5.03 13.24 -0.76
C ILE A 167 -6.37 12.52 -0.98
N PRO A 168 -7.08 12.84 -2.07
CA PRO A 168 -8.45 12.35 -2.29
C PRO A 168 -8.51 10.88 -2.74
N TRP A 169 -7.40 10.32 -3.25
CA TRP A 169 -7.33 8.94 -3.65
C TRP A 169 -7.21 8.04 -2.42
N TRP A 170 -8.35 7.52 -1.98
CA TRP A 170 -8.50 6.74 -0.76
C TRP A 170 -9.19 5.41 -1.01
N THR A 171 -8.75 4.40 -0.28
CA THR A 171 -9.40 3.09 -0.18
C THR A 171 -9.21 2.50 1.21
N THR A 172 -9.92 1.42 1.50
CA THR A 172 -9.72 0.59 2.69
C THR A 172 -9.70 -0.87 2.28
N ASP A 173 -9.23 -1.73 3.17
CA ASP A 173 -9.47 -3.16 3.06
C ASP A 173 -10.91 -3.43 3.47
N ILE A 174 -11.77 -3.73 2.49
CA ILE A 174 -13.18 -4.00 2.76
C ILE A 174 -13.30 -5.23 3.67
N GLY A 175 -13.93 -5.01 4.83
CA GLY A 175 -14.04 -6.02 5.88
C GLY A 175 -12.94 -5.95 6.94
N GLY A 176 -11.97 -5.03 6.81
CA GLY A 176 -10.74 -4.98 7.60
C GLY A 176 -9.67 -5.95 7.06
N PHE A 177 -8.42 -5.77 7.46
CA PHE A 177 -7.33 -6.65 7.05
C PHE A 177 -7.24 -7.89 7.94
N HIS A 178 -7.14 -7.70 9.27
CA HIS A 178 -6.97 -8.80 10.22
C HIS A 178 -8.29 -9.37 10.72
N GLY A 179 -8.42 -10.70 10.61
CA GLY A 179 -9.52 -11.47 11.18
C GLY A 179 -10.77 -11.53 10.29
N GLY A 180 -11.86 -11.95 10.89
CA GLY A 180 -13.13 -12.16 10.22
C GLY A 180 -13.25 -13.56 9.62
N ASP A 181 -14.14 -14.38 10.20
CA ASP A 181 -14.51 -15.68 9.64
C ASP A 181 -15.62 -15.47 8.60
N PRO A 182 -15.42 -15.87 7.33
CA PRO A 182 -16.46 -15.80 6.29
C PRO A 182 -17.76 -16.50 6.64
N LYS A 183 -17.74 -17.44 7.60
CA LYS A 183 -18.91 -18.19 8.05
C LYS A 183 -19.57 -17.58 9.30
N ASP A 184 -18.96 -16.60 9.95
CA ASP A 184 -19.56 -15.90 11.10
C ASP A 184 -20.58 -14.86 10.63
N PRO A 185 -21.87 -14.97 11.00
CA PRO A 185 -22.89 -14.01 10.62
C PRO A 185 -22.59 -12.58 11.06
N LYS A 186 -21.88 -12.38 12.17
CA LYS A 186 -21.46 -11.05 12.62
C LYS A 186 -20.42 -10.43 11.70
N PHE A 187 -19.51 -11.24 11.21
CA PHE A 187 -18.54 -10.80 10.24
C PHE A 187 -19.19 -10.54 8.87
N GLN A 188 -20.13 -11.38 8.45
CA GLN A 188 -20.88 -11.16 7.20
C GLN A 188 -21.63 -9.83 7.22
N GLU A 189 -22.27 -9.46 8.33
CA GLU A 189 -22.90 -8.14 8.50
C GLU A 189 -21.87 -7.02 8.41
N LEU A 190 -20.74 -7.13 9.11
CA LEU A 190 -19.64 -6.14 9.04
C LEU A 190 -19.13 -5.98 7.60
N LEU A 191 -18.91 -7.10 6.92
CA LEU A 191 -18.43 -7.09 5.53
C LEU A 191 -19.41 -6.36 4.62
N VAL A 192 -20.70 -6.65 4.72
CA VAL A 192 -21.74 -5.97 3.92
C VAL A 192 -21.72 -4.46 4.18
N ARG A 193 -21.69 -4.02 5.43
CA ARG A 193 -21.62 -2.58 5.76
C ARG A 193 -20.34 -1.92 5.24
N TRP A 194 -19.24 -2.64 5.29
CA TRP A 194 -17.98 -2.12 4.76
C TRP A 194 -17.96 -2.08 3.22
N PHE A 195 -18.63 -3.06 2.60
CA PHE A 195 -18.80 -3.10 1.16
C PHE A 195 -19.68 -1.94 0.65
N GLU A 196 -20.75 -1.61 1.39
CA GLU A 196 -21.56 -0.42 1.16
C GLU A 196 -20.68 0.84 1.17
N TYR A 197 -19.88 1.03 2.22
CA TYR A 197 -18.94 2.17 2.31
C TYR A 197 -17.93 2.17 1.16
N GLY A 198 -17.31 1.01 0.88
CA GLY A 198 -16.33 0.86 -0.19
C GLY A 198 -16.88 1.21 -1.58
N THR A 199 -18.19 1.00 -1.80
CA THR A 199 -18.86 1.37 -3.05
C THR A 199 -18.75 2.85 -3.36
N PHE A 200 -18.70 3.70 -2.34
CA PHE A 200 -18.59 5.17 -2.48
C PHE A 200 -17.14 5.68 -2.32
N CYS A 201 -16.19 4.84 -1.97
CA CYS A 201 -14.79 5.23 -1.93
C CYS A 201 -14.27 5.56 -3.34
N PRO A 202 -13.32 6.48 -3.49
CA PRO A 202 -12.66 6.76 -4.78
C PRO A 202 -12.16 5.50 -5.46
N VAL A 203 -11.54 4.60 -4.71
CA VAL A 203 -11.15 3.26 -5.16
C VAL A 203 -11.80 2.22 -4.26
N MET A 204 -12.42 1.21 -4.87
CA MET A 204 -13.04 0.09 -4.18
C MET A 204 -12.12 -1.13 -4.26
N ARG A 205 -11.77 -1.71 -3.11
CA ARG A 205 -10.84 -2.85 -3.05
C ARG A 205 -11.24 -3.84 -1.95
N LEU A 206 -11.47 -5.09 -2.33
CA LEU A 206 -11.64 -6.20 -1.40
C LEU A 206 -10.24 -6.78 -1.11
N HIS A 207 -9.86 -6.78 0.16
CA HIS A 207 -8.60 -7.35 0.63
C HIS A 207 -8.72 -7.69 2.11
N GLY A 208 -7.99 -8.71 2.56
CA GLY A 208 -7.98 -9.08 3.97
C GLY A 208 -7.39 -10.46 4.21
N TYR A 209 -6.98 -10.69 5.45
CA TYR A 209 -6.41 -11.92 5.96
C TYR A 209 -7.43 -12.61 6.87
N ARG A 210 -8.24 -13.51 6.29
CA ARG A 210 -9.42 -14.10 6.93
C ARG A 210 -9.10 -15.33 7.77
N GLU A 211 -9.95 -15.61 8.74
CA GLU A 211 -9.90 -16.81 9.58
C GLU A 211 -10.94 -17.86 9.10
N PRO A 212 -10.71 -19.17 9.31
CA PRO A 212 -9.47 -19.75 9.83
C PRO A 212 -8.30 -19.65 8.85
N LEU A 213 -7.09 -19.58 9.41
CA LEU A 213 -5.88 -19.62 8.59
C LEU A 213 -5.73 -20.98 7.91
N LYS A 214 -5.17 -20.96 6.71
CA LYS A 214 -4.86 -22.14 5.90
C LYS A 214 -3.36 -22.45 5.98
N GLU A 215 -3.05 -23.74 5.99
CA GLU A 215 -1.65 -24.20 5.96
C GLU A 215 -0.92 -23.68 4.71
N PRO A 216 0.41 -23.52 4.80
CA PRO A 216 1.22 -23.11 3.67
C PRO A 216 1.03 -24.05 2.46
N MET A 217 0.95 -23.48 1.27
CA MET A 217 0.81 -24.23 0.02
C MET A 217 2.12 -24.88 -0.44
N GLY A 218 3.25 -24.46 0.10
CA GLY A 218 4.58 -24.92 -0.30
C GLY A 218 5.62 -24.63 0.77
N LYS A 219 6.89 -24.83 0.43
CA LYS A 219 8.02 -24.74 1.36
C LYS A 219 8.96 -23.57 1.09
N GLU A 220 8.74 -22.81 0.04
CA GLU A 220 9.65 -21.76 -0.41
C GLU A 220 8.90 -20.46 -0.75
N GLY A 221 9.54 -19.33 -0.48
CA GLY A 221 9.01 -18.00 -0.76
C GLY A 221 7.66 -17.76 -0.11
N GLY A 222 6.78 -17.03 -0.76
CA GLY A 222 5.42 -16.73 -0.29
C GLY A 222 4.54 -17.97 -0.08
N ALA A 223 4.83 -19.08 -0.76
CA ALA A 223 4.10 -20.33 -0.57
C ALA A 223 4.37 -20.99 0.79
N ALA A 224 5.46 -20.63 1.47
CA ALA A 224 5.80 -21.10 2.82
C ALA A 224 5.04 -20.38 3.93
N CYS A 225 4.26 -19.34 3.60
CA CYS A 225 3.48 -18.59 4.56
C CYS A 225 2.08 -19.18 4.68
N VAL A 226 1.54 -19.16 5.90
CA VAL A 226 0.11 -19.39 6.12
C VAL A 226 -0.68 -18.35 5.33
N SER A 227 -1.82 -18.73 4.79
CA SER A 227 -2.74 -17.81 4.13
C SER A 227 -4.06 -17.74 4.89
N GLY A 228 -4.91 -16.75 4.56
CA GLY A 228 -6.23 -16.65 5.14
C GLY A 228 -7.25 -17.57 4.49
N ALA A 229 -8.45 -17.65 5.09
CA ALA A 229 -9.63 -18.22 4.45
C ALA A 229 -10.03 -17.41 3.21
N ASP A 230 -10.92 -17.97 2.41
CA ASP A 230 -11.39 -17.34 1.16
C ASP A 230 -12.01 -15.97 1.43
N ASN A 231 -11.74 -15.01 0.55
CA ASN A 231 -12.12 -13.59 0.71
C ASN A 231 -12.77 -13.01 -0.56
N GLU A 232 -13.29 -13.85 -1.44
CA GLU A 232 -14.05 -13.42 -2.61
C GLU A 232 -15.51 -13.15 -2.23
N VAL A 233 -16.20 -12.30 -2.99
CA VAL A 233 -17.58 -11.89 -2.69
C VAL A 233 -18.57 -13.04 -2.51
N TRP A 234 -18.29 -14.20 -3.10
CA TRP A 234 -19.11 -15.42 -2.96
C TRP A 234 -18.75 -16.28 -1.75
N SER A 235 -17.74 -15.92 -0.97
CA SER A 235 -17.26 -16.70 0.16
C SER A 235 -18.04 -16.45 1.46
N PHE A 236 -18.89 -15.42 1.48
CA PHE A 236 -19.57 -14.90 2.68
C PHE A 236 -21.04 -15.33 2.79
N GLY A 237 -21.46 -16.34 2.03
CA GLY A 237 -22.84 -16.83 2.00
C GLY A 237 -23.72 -16.09 0.97
N GLU A 238 -24.86 -16.72 0.65
CA GLU A 238 -25.72 -16.28 -0.46
C GLU A 238 -26.31 -14.89 -0.25
N GLU A 239 -26.75 -14.57 0.97
CA GLU A 239 -27.32 -13.25 1.27
C GLU A 239 -26.29 -12.13 1.08
N ALA A 240 -25.09 -12.30 1.65
CA ALA A 240 -24.01 -11.33 1.48
C ALA A 240 -23.59 -11.22 0.01
N TYR A 241 -23.55 -12.32 -0.72
CA TYR A 241 -23.24 -12.34 -2.15
C TYR A 241 -24.22 -11.50 -2.97
N GLU A 242 -25.54 -11.70 -2.79
CA GLU A 242 -26.55 -10.94 -3.53
C GLU A 242 -26.52 -9.44 -3.18
N ILE A 243 -26.21 -9.10 -1.92
CA ILE A 243 -26.03 -7.70 -1.52
C ILE A 243 -24.78 -7.12 -2.20
N CYS A 244 -23.64 -7.80 -2.13
CA CYS A 244 -22.39 -7.34 -2.77
C CYS A 244 -22.56 -7.15 -4.28
N LYS A 245 -23.25 -8.09 -4.95
CA LYS A 245 -23.54 -8.01 -6.38
C LYS A 245 -24.38 -6.76 -6.73
N LYS A 246 -25.38 -6.44 -5.92
CA LYS A 246 -26.17 -5.20 -6.06
C LYS A 246 -25.27 -3.95 -5.96
N TYR A 247 -24.36 -3.92 -4.98
CA TYR A 247 -23.46 -2.77 -4.79
C TYR A 247 -22.38 -2.68 -5.88
N LEU A 248 -21.92 -3.80 -6.43
CA LEU A 248 -21.05 -3.80 -7.62
C LEU A 248 -21.78 -3.20 -8.83
N ALA A 249 -23.04 -3.57 -9.07
CA ALA A 249 -23.85 -2.98 -10.13
C ALA A 249 -24.07 -1.46 -9.92
N LEU A 250 -24.33 -1.06 -8.69
CA LEU A 250 -24.43 0.37 -8.33
C LEU A 250 -23.09 1.08 -8.60
N ARG A 251 -21.98 0.51 -8.16
CA ARG A 251 -20.62 1.07 -8.40
C ARG A 251 -20.36 1.29 -9.89
N GLU A 252 -20.70 0.32 -10.72
CA GLU A 252 -20.52 0.46 -12.17
C GLU A 252 -21.38 1.57 -12.76
N SER A 253 -22.64 1.71 -12.31
CA SER A 253 -23.53 2.80 -12.72
C SER A 253 -23.03 4.18 -12.29
N MET A 254 -22.28 4.27 -11.18
CA MET A 254 -21.70 5.51 -10.65
C MET A 254 -20.41 5.94 -11.37
N LYS A 255 -19.85 5.12 -12.23
CA LYS A 255 -18.57 5.39 -12.91
C LYS A 255 -18.51 6.77 -13.60
N PRO A 256 -19.51 7.23 -14.36
CA PRO A 256 -19.48 8.58 -14.93
C PRO A 256 -19.44 9.67 -13.86
N TYR A 257 -20.20 9.51 -12.77
CA TYR A 257 -20.22 10.46 -11.66
C TYR A 257 -18.85 10.54 -10.96
N ILE A 258 -18.27 9.41 -10.61
CA ILE A 258 -16.94 9.34 -9.97
C ILE A 258 -15.86 9.94 -10.89
N THR A 259 -15.92 9.64 -12.19
CA THR A 259 -15.01 10.21 -13.17
C THR A 259 -15.16 11.74 -13.24
N CYS A 260 -16.39 12.26 -13.19
CA CYS A 260 -16.64 13.68 -13.15
C CYS A 260 -16.02 14.35 -11.89
N LEU A 261 -16.16 13.72 -10.72
CA LEU A 261 -15.56 14.25 -9.48
C LEU A 261 -14.04 14.35 -9.55
N LEU A 262 -13.37 13.43 -10.25
CA LEU A 262 -11.92 13.47 -10.42
C LEU A 262 -11.45 14.68 -11.24
N TYR A 263 -12.24 15.13 -12.20
CA TYR A 263 -11.94 16.32 -12.99
C TYR A 263 -12.36 17.62 -12.32
N THR A 264 -13.37 17.59 -11.45
CA THR A 264 -13.95 18.78 -10.81
C THR A 264 -13.44 19.03 -9.40
N SER A 265 -12.77 18.05 -8.76
CA SER A 265 -12.11 18.28 -7.48
C SER A 265 -10.98 19.29 -7.64
N PRO A 266 -10.92 20.33 -6.78
CA PRO A 266 -9.86 21.33 -6.86
C PRO A 266 -8.50 20.61 -6.69
N SER A 267 -7.67 20.71 -7.72
CA SER A 267 -6.31 20.24 -7.69
C SER A 267 -5.45 21.23 -6.87
N PRO A 268 -4.43 20.79 -6.14
CA PRO A 268 -3.43 21.70 -5.56
C PRO A 268 -2.77 22.63 -6.60
N ARG A 269 -2.94 22.35 -7.90
CA ARG A 269 -2.50 23.22 -9.00
C ARG A 269 -3.46 24.38 -9.26
N ASP A 270 -4.72 24.25 -8.83
CA ASP A 270 -5.77 25.27 -9.07
C ASP A 270 -5.85 26.30 -7.94
N THR A 271 -5.17 26.09 -6.84
CA THR A 271 -4.99 27.03 -5.74
C THR A 271 -3.67 27.80 -5.95
N ARG A 272 -3.67 28.73 -6.90
CA ARG A 272 -2.66 29.79 -6.98
C ARG A 272 -3.21 31.09 -6.45
#